data_38f94b53e173fd9d7489670b4aa2522c
#
_entry.id   38f94b53e173fd9d7489670b4aa2522c
#
_cell.length_a   1.000
_cell.length_b   1.000
_cell.length_c   1.000
_cell.angle_alpha   90.00
_cell.angle_beta   90.00
_cell.angle_gamma   90.00
#
_symmetry.space_group_name_H-M   'P 1'
#
loop_
_entity.id
_entity.type
_entity.pdbx_description
1 polymer ?
#
loop_
_entity_poly.entity_id
_entity_poly.type
_entity_poly.pdbx_seq_one_letter_code
_entity_poly.pdbx_strand_id
1 'polypeptide(L)'
;MVRAAYSSGKPALGVGAGNTPAVIDASADIQKAVNSIVHSKTFDNGMICASEQSVIVDTGIYDTVRKEFQKRGCYFLTPEETEKVRKTILINGALNSKIVGQRAAAIAGLAGVTIPQETRVLIGEVTSVDISEEFAHEKLSPVLAMYRSENFEQAVACLLYTSD
;
A
#
# COMPACT_ATOMS: atom_id res chain seq x y z
N MET A 1 -9.45 6.40 18.91
CA MET A 1 -9.72 7.87 19.01
C MET A 1 -11.15 8.21 18.60
N VAL A 2 -11.65 7.82 17.42
CA VAL A 2 -13.04 8.12 16.93
C VAL A 2 -14.12 7.73 17.94
N ARG A 3 -14.08 6.49 18.45
CA ARG A 3 -15.05 6.02 19.46
C ARG A 3 -15.05 6.89 20.74
N ALA A 4 -13.86 7.32 21.20
CA ALA A 4 -13.75 8.19 22.36
C ALA A 4 -14.30 9.60 22.07
N ALA A 5 -14.09 10.12 20.85
CA ALA A 5 -14.63 11.40 20.42
C ALA A 5 -16.17 11.36 20.42
N TYR A 6 -16.77 10.35 19.82
CA TYR A 6 -18.24 10.20 19.83
C TYR A 6 -18.83 9.96 21.22
N SER A 7 -18.09 9.29 22.09
CA SER A 7 -18.52 9.05 23.49
C SER A 7 -18.37 10.27 24.39
N SER A 8 -17.75 11.37 23.92
CA SER A 8 -17.52 12.59 24.73
C SER A 8 -18.78 13.43 24.94
N GLY A 9 -19.89 13.15 24.22
CA GLY A 9 -21.10 13.96 24.23
C GLY A 9 -20.97 15.33 23.55
N LYS A 10 -19.81 15.59 22.89
CA LYS A 10 -19.58 16.82 22.10
C LYS A 10 -19.75 16.54 20.61
N PRO A 11 -20.08 17.55 19.79
CA PRO A 11 -20.10 17.39 18.34
C PRO A 11 -18.75 16.87 17.85
N ALA A 12 -18.77 15.75 17.10
CA ALA A 12 -17.58 15.13 16.53
C ALA A 12 -17.91 14.58 15.16
N LEU A 13 -16.99 14.80 14.19
CA LEU A 13 -17.01 14.19 12.87
C LEU A 13 -15.85 13.21 12.80
N GLY A 14 -16.15 11.93 12.75
CA GLY A 14 -15.17 10.87 12.56
C GLY A 14 -15.23 10.36 11.14
N VAL A 15 -14.06 10.04 10.59
CA VAL A 15 -13.91 9.39 9.28
C VAL A 15 -13.30 8.02 9.46
N GLY A 16 -13.49 7.14 8.49
CA GLY A 16 -12.90 5.81 8.45
C GLY A 16 -11.39 5.83 8.20
N ALA A 17 -10.80 4.65 8.08
CA ALA A 17 -9.43 4.47 7.63
C ALA A 17 -9.30 4.99 6.20
N GLY A 18 -8.21 5.71 5.91
CA GLY A 18 -7.92 6.22 4.57
C GLY A 18 -7.12 5.22 3.75
N ASN A 19 -7.38 5.16 2.45
CA ASN A 19 -6.46 4.55 1.50
C ASN A 19 -5.99 5.64 0.55
N THR A 20 -4.69 5.91 0.54
CA THR A 20 -4.10 7.01 -0.25
C THR A 20 -3.50 6.42 -1.53
N PRO A 21 -4.21 6.39 -2.67
CA PRO A 21 -3.69 5.88 -3.92
C PRO A 21 -2.87 6.93 -4.66
N ALA A 22 -1.83 6.48 -5.39
CA ALA A 22 -1.09 7.29 -6.34
C ALA A 22 -1.25 6.72 -7.75
N VAL A 23 -1.43 7.57 -8.75
CA VAL A 23 -1.48 7.17 -10.16
C VAL A 23 -0.18 7.56 -10.85
N ILE A 24 0.41 6.62 -11.58
CA ILE A 24 1.57 6.86 -12.46
C ILE A 24 1.12 6.57 -13.88
N ASP A 25 0.85 7.63 -14.64
CA ASP A 25 0.45 7.53 -16.04
C ASP A 25 1.65 7.66 -16.99
N ALA A 26 1.41 7.49 -18.30
CA ALA A 26 2.46 7.49 -19.31
C ALA A 26 3.22 8.85 -19.43
N SER A 27 2.65 9.95 -18.91
CA SER A 27 3.29 11.28 -18.94
C SER A 27 4.22 11.53 -17.76
N ALA A 28 4.23 10.63 -16.75
CA ALA A 28 4.96 10.81 -15.52
C ALA A 28 6.49 10.71 -15.68
N ASP A 29 7.22 11.52 -14.94
CA ASP A 29 8.63 11.29 -14.67
C ASP A 29 8.74 10.09 -13.70
N ILE A 30 8.94 8.89 -14.25
CA ILE A 30 8.93 7.63 -13.52
C ILE A 30 9.95 7.63 -12.37
N GLN A 31 11.15 8.15 -12.61
CA GLN A 31 12.20 8.15 -11.59
C GLN A 31 11.80 9.03 -10.40
N LYS A 32 11.27 10.20 -10.67
CA LYS A 32 10.81 11.14 -9.65
C LYS A 32 9.58 10.60 -8.91
N ALA A 33 8.59 10.08 -9.63
CA ALA A 33 7.37 9.51 -9.05
C ALA A 33 7.69 8.36 -8.09
N VAL A 34 8.46 7.36 -8.56
CA VAL A 34 8.84 6.20 -7.73
C VAL A 34 9.69 6.62 -6.55
N ASN A 35 10.63 7.57 -6.74
CA ASN A 35 11.43 8.10 -5.64
C ASN A 35 10.55 8.73 -4.56
N SER A 36 9.61 9.57 -4.95
CA SER A 36 8.70 10.26 -4.02
C SER A 36 7.83 9.27 -3.23
N ILE A 37 7.26 8.27 -3.93
CA ILE A 37 6.45 7.22 -3.30
C ILE A 37 7.27 6.40 -2.29
N VAL A 38 8.48 5.98 -2.68
CA VAL A 38 9.35 5.21 -1.77
C VAL A 38 9.75 6.04 -0.55
N HIS A 39 10.06 7.32 -0.72
CA HIS A 39 10.37 8.22 0.39
C HIS A 39 9.17 8.39 1.33
N SER A 40 8.00 8.67 0.80
CA SER A 40 6.76 8.79 1.55
C SER A 40 6.43 7.49 2.29
N LYS A 41 6.50 6.35 1.60
CA LYS A 41 6.16 5.04 2.17
C LYS A 41 7.15 4.54 3.23
N THR A 42 8.39 5.00 3.21
CA THR A 42 9.41 4.63 4.19
C THR A 42 9.59 5.66 5.30
N PHE A 43 9.02 6.85 5.16
CA PHE A 43 9.00 7.82 6.25
C PHE A 43 8.21 7.23 7.43
N ASP A 44 8.83 7.20 8.59
CA ASP A 44 8.29 6.59 9.80
C ASP A 44 7.73 5.16 9.57
N ASN A 45 8.39 4.39 8.72
CA ASN A 45 7.94 3.05 8.27
C ASN A 45 6.48 3.03 7.76
N GLY A 46 6.05 4.08 7.08
CA GLY A 46 4.72 4.17 6.48
C GLY A 46 3.56 4.29 7.47
N MET A 47 3.84 4.70 8.71
CA MET A 47 2.82 4.85 9.76
C MET A 47 1.95 6.09 9.55
N ILE A 48 2.39 7.07 8.77
CA ILE A 48 1.60 8.25 8.47
C ILE A 48 0.45 7.90 7.52
N CYS A 49 -0.77 8.27 7.88
CA CYS A 49 -1.99 8.01 7.07
C CYS A 49 -1.95 8.67 5.68
N ALA A 50 -1.13 9.71 5.47
CA ALA A 50 -0.92 10.35 4.18
C ALA A 50 0.06 9.58 3.26
N SER A 51 0.73 8.53 3.74
CA SER A 51 1.61 7.72 2.88
C SER A 51 0.79 6.84 1.93
N GLU A 52 1.28 6.68 0.71
CA GLU A 52 0.58 5.91 -0.32
C GLU A 52 0.34 4.46 0.14
N GLN A 53 -0.89 3.99 0.02
CA GLN A 53 -1.28 2.61 0.31
C GLN A 53 -1.32 1.77 -0.96
N SER A 54 -1.54 2.43 -2.10
CA SER A 54 -1.69 1.80 -3.41
C SER A 54 -1.01 2.64 -4.48
N VAL A 55 -0.50 1.97 -5.52
CA VAL A 55 -0.01 2.61 -6.75
C VAL A 55 -0.72 1.99 -7.94
N ILE A 56 -1.35 2.82 -8.77
CA ILE A 56 -2.04 2.43 -9.98
C ILE A 56 -1.19 2.88 -11.15
N VAL A 57 -0.76 1.96 -11.98
CA VAL A 57 0.24 2.21 -13.04
C VAL A 57 -0.33 1.88 -14.41
N ASP A 58 -0.17 2.80 -15.35
CA ASP A 58 -0.47 2.55 -16.76
C ASP A 58 0.28 1.33 -17.29
N THR A 59 -0.44 0.45 -17.97
CA THR A 59 0.08 -0.83 -18.49
C THR A 59 1.29 -0.62 -19.41
N GLY A 60 1.30 0.45 -20.20
CA GLY A 60 2.39 0.75 -21.14
C GLY A 60 3.74 1.04 -20.47
N ILE A 61 3.73 1.52 -19.25
CA ILE A 61 4.95 1.85 -18.49
C ILE A 61 5.18 0.94 -17.27
N TYR A 62 4.27 -0.01 -17.02
CA TYR A 62 4.25 -0.84 -15.83
C TYR A 62 5.58 -1.53 -15.51
N ASP A 63 6.17 -2.19 -16.50
CA ASP A 63 7.43 -2.92 -16.30
C ASP A 63 8.62 -1.98 -16.03
N THR A 64 8.58 -0.77 -16.58
CA THR A 64 9.60 0.26 -16.30
C THR A 64 9.46 0.77 -14.87
N VAL A 65 8.25 1.07 -14.42
CA VAL A 65 7.95 1.47 -13.04
C VAL A 65 8.34 0.35 -12.06
N ARG A 66 8.00 -0.90 -12.36
CA ARG A 66 8.36 -2.07 -11.55
C ARG A 66 9.87 -2.19 -11.35
N LYS A 67 10.63 -2.07 -12.45
CA LYS A 67 12.11 -2.08 -12.40
C LYS A 67 12.67 -0.92 -11.58
N GLU A 68 12.06 0.26 -11.66
CA GLU A 68 12.50 1.43 -10.90
C GLU A 68 12.25 1.25 -9.40
N PHE A 69 11.11 0.67 -8.98
CA PHE A 69 10.88 0.29 -7.59
C PHE A 69 11.93 -0.71 -7.09
N GLN A 70 12.25 -1.74 -7.88
CA GLN A 70 13.28 -2.72 -7.53
C GLN A 70 14.65 -2.08 -7.31
N LYS A 71 15.08 -1.17 -8.19
CA LYS A 71 16.34 -0.41 -8.04
C LYS A 71 16.41 0.39 -6.73
N ARG A 72 15.25 0.79 -6.19
CA ARG A 72 15.16 1.56 -4.95
C ARG A 72 14.97 0.71 -3.70
N GLY A 73 15.21 -0.61 -3.80
CA GLY A 73 15.16 -1.54 -2.68
C GLY A 73 13.75 -2.01 -2.31
N CYS A 74 12.79 -1.92 -3.25
CA CYS A 74 11.48 -2.53 -3.05
C CYS A 74 11.51 -4.00 -3.49
N TYR A 75 10.82 -4.85 -2.75
CA TYR A 75 10.70 -6.27 -3.01
C TYR A 75 9.29 -6.58 -3.51
N PHE A 76 9.20 -7.17 -4.70
CA PHE A 76 7.95 -7.64 -5.28
C PHE A 76 7.69 -9.08 -4.81
N LEU A 77 6.59 -9.23 -4.09
CA LEU A 77 6.16 -10.52 -3.58
C LEU A 77 5.75 -11.45 -4.73
N THR A 78 6.15 -12.70 -4.64
CA THR A 78 5.58 -13.76 -5.51
C THR A 78 4.10 -13.97 -5.16
N PRO A 79 3.30 -14.65 -6.02
CA PRO A 79 1.91 -14.95 -5.68
C PRO A 79 1.74 -15.68 -4.35
N GLU A 80 2.60 -16.65 -4.04
CA GLU A 80 2.57 -17.39 -2.77
C GLU A 80 2.93 -16.49 -1.57
N GLU A 81 3.92 -15.62 -1.72
CA GLU A 81 4.31 -14.66 -0.70
C GLU A 81 3.23 -13.62 -0.47
N THR A 82 2.58 -13.16 -1.55
CA THR A 82 1.44 -12.22 -1.50
C THR A 82 0.32 -12.80 -0.63
N GLU A 83 -0.02 -14.08 -0.80
CA GLU A 83 -1.03 -14.76 0.02
C GLU A 83 -0.63 -14.82 1.51
N LYS A 84 0.63 -15.04 1.82
CA LYS A 84 1.13 -15.04 3.19
C LYS A 84 1.08 -13.66 3.81
N VAL A 85 1.51 -12.64 3.08
CA VAL A 85 1.49 -11.25 3.55
C VAL A 85 0.04 -10.76 3.67
N ARG A 86 -0.86 -11.10 2.73
CA ARG A 86 -2.30 -10.78 2.78
C ARG A 86 -2.91 -11.19 4.13
N LYS A 87 -2.70 -12.44 4.55
CA LYS A 87 -3.18 -12.96 5.84
C LYS A 87 -2.57 -12.28 7.06
N THR A 88 -1.52 -11.49 6.86
CA THR A 88 -0.83 -10.77 7.94
C THR A 88 -1.31 -9.32 8.06
N ILE A 89 -1.90 -8.74 7.01
CA ILE A 89 -2.37 -7.35 6.98
C ILE A 89 -3.55 -7.17 7.94
N LEU A 90 -4.56 -8.00 7.80
CA LEU A 90 -5.76 -7.95 8.66
C LEU A 90 -5.85 -9.18 9.56
N ILE A 91 -6.28 -8.96 10.79
CA ILE A 91 -6.61 -10.02 11.75
C ILE A 91 -8.06 -9.80 12.22
N ASN A 92 -8.93 -10.77 11.95
CA ASN A 92 -10.36 -10.66 12.27
C ASN A 92 -11.02 -9.39 11.70
N GLY A 93 -10.67 -9.02 10.47
CA GLY A 93 -11.21 -7.83 9.79
C GLY A 93 -10.66 -6.49 10.28
N ALA A 94 -9.68 -6.48 11.16
CA ALA A 94 -9.04 -5.26 11.65
C ALA A 94 -7.55 -5.23 11.30
N LEU A 95 -6.99 -4.03 11.12
CA LEU A 95 -5.55 -3.86 10.86
C LEU A 95 -4.73 -4.53 11.97
N ASN A 96 -3.80 -5.37 11.56
CA ASN A 96 -2.88 -6.04 12.47
C ASN A 96 -1.90 -5.04 13.11
N SER A 97 -2.11 -4.74 14.37
CA SER A 97 -1.26 -3.79 15.12
C SER A 97 0.23 -4.19 15.15
N LYS A 98 0.56 -5.46 14.92
CA LYS A 98 1.95 -5.95 14.91
C LYS A 98 2.75 -5.52 13.67
N ILE A 99 2.09 -5.08 12.59
CA ILE A 99 2.78 -4.59 11.39
C ILE A 99 2.91 -3.06 11.36
N VAL A 100 2.11 -2.34 12.16
CA VAL A 100 2.09 -0.88 12.15
C VAL A 100 3.45 -0.31 12.54
N GLY A 101 4.02 0.52 11.68
CA GLY A 101 5.33 1.15 11.88
C GLY A 101 6.53 0.19 11.87
N GLN A 102 6.34 -1.07 11.49
CA GLN A 102 7.42 -2.05 11.42
C GLN A 102 8.18 -1.96 10.10
N ARG A 103 9.44 -2.40 10.10
CA ARG A 103 10.25 -2.53 8.88
C ARG A 103 9.72 -3.67 7.99
N ALA A 104 9.92 -3.55 6.68
CA ALA A 104 9.51 -4.56 5.70
C ALA A 104 9.99 -5.98 6.05
N ALA A 105 11.24 -6.14 6.50
CA ALA A 105 11.79 -7.43 6.91
C ALA A 105 11.08 -8.04 8.13
N ALA A 106 10.65 -7.23 9.09
CA ALA A 106 9.90 -7.72 10.25
C ALA A 106 8.51 -8.20 9.84
N ILE A 107 7.84 -7.48 8.93
CA ILE A 107 6.52 -7.85 8.39
C ILE A 107 6.63 -9.16 7.60
N ALA A 108 7.62 -9.27 6.72
CA ALA A 108 7.89 -10.50 5.98
C ALA A 108 8.13 -11.69 6.92
N GLY A 109 8.92 -11.50 7.98
CA GLY A 109 9.16 -12.51 9.00
C GLY A 109 7.87 -12.97 9.71
N LEU A 110 6.96 -12.02 10.05
CA LEU A 110 5.65 -12.34 10.61
C LEU A 110 4.78 -13.15 9.64
N ALA A 111 4.91 -12.89 8.34
CA ALA A 111 4.21 -13.62 7.28
C ALA A 111 4.87 -14.97 6.92
N GLY A 112 6.03 -15.29 7.49
CA GLY A 112 6.80 -16.49 7.11
C GLY A 112 7.40 -16.39 5.70
N VAL A 113 7.81 -15.18 5.29
CA VAL A 113 8.45 -14.87 4.01
C VAL A 113 9.90 -14.45 4.27
N THR A 114 10.83 -14.98 3.47
CA THR A 114 12.25 -14.61 3.55
C THR A 114 12.59 -13.62 2.45
N ILE A 115 13.08 -12.45 2.83
CA ILE A 115 13.47 -11.37 1.92
C ILE A 115 14.85 -10.81 2.29
N PRO A 116 15.51 -10.04 1.40
CA PRO A 116 16.71 -9.28 1.76
C PRO A 116 16.44 -8.32 2.92
N GLN A 117 17.37 -8.24 3.89
CA GLN A 117 17.20 -7.45 5.12
C GLN A 117 17.13 -5.94 4.86
N GLU A 118 17.74 -5.48 3.78
CA GLU A 118 17.75 -4.09 3.32
C GLU A 118 16.48 -3.68 2.58
N THR A 119 15.51 -4.59 2.41
CA THR A 119 14.24 -4.30 1.73
C THR A 119 13.53 -3.14 2.41
N ARG A 120 13.19 -2.13 1.61
CA ARG A 120 12.53 -0.89 2.07
C ARG A 120 11.01 -1.01 2.10
N VAL A 121 10.43 -1.58 1.05
CA VAL A 121 8.97 -1.71 0.86
C VAL A 121 8.66 -3.08 0.29
N LEU A 122 7.61 -3.72 0.80
CA LEU A 122 7.00 -4.92 0.19
C LEU A 122 5.91 -4.47 -0.79
N ILE A 123 5.95 -4.99 -2.01
CA ILE A 123 4.94 -4.68 -3.03
C ILE A 123 4.20 -5.95 -3.41
N GLY A 124 2.88 -5.95 -3.22
CA GLY A 124 1.97 -6.96 -3.74
C GLY A 124 1.33 -6.48 -5.05
N GLU A 125 1.51 -7.25 -6.12
CA GLU A 125 0.79 -7.03 -7.38
C GLU A 125 -0.59 -7.66 -7.25
N VAL A 126 -1.63 -6.84 -7.22
CA VAL A 126 -3.03 -7.26 -6.98
C VAL A 126 -3.96 -6.69 -8.05
N THR A 127 -5.09 -7.34 -8.24
CA THR A 127 -6.05 -6.96 -9.30
C THR A 127 -7.39 -6.48 -8.74
N SER A 128 -7.76 -6.94 -7.54
CA SER A 128 -9.00 -6.54 -6.91
C SER A 128 -8.83 -5.28 -6.08
N VAL A 129 -9.78 -4.38 -6.19
CA VAL A 129 -9.94 -3.17 -5.35
C VAL A 129 -11.11 -3.31 -4.38
N ASP A 130 -11.74 -4.50 -4.34
CA ASP A 130 -12.86 -4.81 -3.47
C ASP A 130 -12.45 -4.74 -1.99
N ILE A 131 -13.38 -4.40 -1.13
CA ILE A 131 -13.15 -4.33 0.33
C ILE A 131 -12.73 -5.67 0.95
N SER A 132 -12.94 -6.77 0.24
CA SER A 132 -12.45 -8.10 0.64
C SER A 132 -10.97 -8.32 0.36
N GLU A 133 -10.31 -7.43 -0.42
CA GLU A 133 -8.88 -7.50 -0.71
C GLU A 133 -8.08 -6.78 0.37
N GLU A 134 -7.33 -7.51 1.17
CA GLU A 134 -6.57 -6.95 2.30
C GLU A 134 -5.51 -5.93 1.87
N PHE A 135 -4.94 -6.08 0.66
CA PHE A 135 -4.01 -5.08 0.12
C PHE A 135 -4.69 -3.76 -0.26
N ALA A 136 -6.02 -3.75 -0.45
CA ALA A 136 -6.77 -2.51 -0.70
C ALA A 136 -6.97 -1.66 0.56
N HIS A 137 -6.76 -2.22 1.76
CA HIS A 137 -6.94 -1.50 3.02
C HIS A 137 -5.74 -0.65 3.42
N GLU A 138 -5.96 0.26 4.37
CA GLU A 138 -4.88 0.98 5.06
C GLU A 138 -3.99 0.01 5.82
N LYS A 139 -2.68 0.13 5.63
CA LYS A 139 -1.70 -0.80 6.19
C LYS A 139 -0.77 -0.19 7.24
N LEU A 140 -0.63 1.15 7.26
CA LEU A 140 0.23 1.90 8.19
C LEU A 140 1.62 1.27 8.36
N SER A 141 2.19 0.82 7.26
CA SER A 141 3.42 0.04 7.22
C SER A 141 4.05 0.08 5.82
N PRO A 142 5.31 -0.30 5.62
CA PRO A 142 5.95 -0.31 4.30
C PRO A 142 5.48 -1.50 3.43
N VAL A 143 4.17 -1.66 3.31
CA VAL A 143 3.48 -2.58 2.40
C VAL A 143 2.65 -1.77 1.43
N LEU A 144 2.81 -2.01 0.13
CA LEU A 144 2.19 -1.26 -0.96
C LEU A 144 1.46 -2.22 -1.89
N ALA A 145 0.24 -1.88 -2.28
CA ALA A 145 -0.46 -2.53 -3.38
C ALA A 145 -0.04 -1.91 -4.71
N MET A 146 0.11 -2.71 -5.75
CA MET A 146 0.36 -2.21 -7.11
C MET A 146 -0.63 -2.79 -8.10
N TYR A 147 -1.34 -1.91 -8.79
CA TYR A 147 -2.38 -2.21 -9.76
C TYR A 147 -1.96 -1.84 -11.17
N ARG A 148 -2.50 -2.52 -12.18
CA ARG A 148 -2.42 -2.15 -13.59
C ARG A 148 -3.68 -1.41 -14.00
N SER A 149 -3.55 -0.39 -14.85
CA SER A 149 -4.67 0.23 -15.55
C SER A 149 -4.36 0.34 -17.04
N GLU A 150 -5.39 0.13 -17.88
CA GLU A 150 -5.25 0.23 -19.33
C GLU A 150 -5.26 1.68 -19.82
N ASN A 151 -5.85 2.58 -19.05
CA ASN A 151 -5.96 3.99 -19.35
C ASN A 151 -6.22 4.80 -18.09
N PHE A 152 -6.21 6.14 -18.23
CA PHE A 152 -6.39 7.04 -17.11
C PHE A 152 -7.80 6.97 -16.47
N GLU A 153 -8.84 6.76 -17.27
CA GLU A 153 -10.22 6.61 -16.79
C GLU A 153 -10.35 5.38 -15.87
N GLN A 154 -9.74 4.27 -16.27
CA GLN A 154 -9.69 3.07 -15.43
C GLN A 154 -8.86 3.29 -14.17
N ALA A 155 -7.76 4.03 -14.26
CA ALA A 155 -6.96 4.38 -13.09
C ALA A 155 -7.77 5.23 -12.08
N VAL A 156 -8.54 6.18 -12.56
CA VAL A 156 -9.44 7.00 -11.73
C VAL A 156 -10.55 6.14 -11.10
N ALA A 157 -11.16 5.24 -11.87
CA ALA A 157 -12.15 4.32 -11.33
C ALA A 157 -11.56 3.44 -10.21
N CYS A 158 -10.37 2.86 -10.43
CA CYS A 158 -9.64 2.08 -9.44
C CYS A 158 -9.36 2.93 -8.17
N LEU A 159 -8.93 4.18 -8.35
CA LEU A 159 -8.66 5.12 -7.25
C LEU A 159 -9.92 5.37 -6.41
N LEU A 160 -11.07 5.60 -7.03
CA LEU A 160 -12.32 5.87 -6.33
C LEU A 160 -12.77 4.65 -5.51
N TYR A 161 -12.63 3.45 -6.04
CA TYR A 161 -12.99 2.23 -5.31
C TYR A 161 -12.03 1.88 -4.16
N THR A 162 -10.77 2.31 -4.22
CA THR A 162 -9.80 2.10 -3.14
C THR A 162 -9.86 3.17 -2.05
N SER A 163 -10.65 4.24 -2.26
CA SER A 163 -10.71 5.42 -1.36
C SER A 163 -11.93 5.42 -0.44
N ASP A 164 -12.88 4.52 -0.63
CA ASP A 164 -14.09 4.38 0.20
C ASP A 164 -13.85 3.41 1.40
#